data_dc6078bf1ef13b84eef4000a227d7b30
#
_entry.id   dc6078bf1ef13b84eef4000a227d7b30
#
_cell.length_a   1.000
_cell.length_b   1.000
_cell.length_c   1.000
_cell.angle_alpha   90.00
_cell.angle_beta   90.00
_cell.angle_gamma   90.00
#
_symmetry.space_group_name_H-M   'P 1'
#
loop_
_entity.id
_entity.type
_entity.pdbx_description
1 polymer ?
#
loop_
_entity_poly.entity_id
_entity_poly.type
_entity_poly.pdbx_seq_one_letter_code
_entity_poly.pdbx_strand_id
1 'polypeptide(L)'
;MELKILYEDEDILVINKPADMPVHPSAGNYENTLANGIAWYFYEKGEDFVYRCINRLDRDTTGALILAKNPLSAAILSVQMRNRQICRTYLALVDGVLPESGTVDAPIARMDGSVITREVNFQNGESAVTHYERLAVGKDYSLAELHLETGRTHQIRVHMKYIGHPLPGDFLYNPDYRWIKRQPLHSYQLEFTHPVTKKAMLFTAPIPADFVSAFC
;
A
#
# COMPACT_ATOMS: atom_id res chain seq x y z
N MET A 1 16.31 9.85 -9.80
CA MET A 1 15.02 9.83 -9.09
C MET A 1 15.28 10.16 -7.63
N GLU A 2 14.58 11.13 -7.05
CA GLU A 2 14.73 11.50 -5.65
C GLU A 2 13.83 10.61 -4.79
N LEU A 3 14.44 9.85 -3.86
CA LEU A 3 13.72 9.02 -2.89
C LEU A 3 13.26 9.90 -1.72
N LYS A 4 11.99 9.84 -1.36
CA LYS A 4 11.46 10.50 -0.17
C LYS A 4 11.63 9.59 1.04
N ILE A 5 12.76 9.70 1.72
CA ILE A 5 13.10 8.92 2.91
C ILE A 5 12.38 9.52 4.12
N LEU A 6 11.64 8.69 4.86
CA LEU A 6 11.00 9.05 6.13
C LEU A 6 11.93 8.74 7.31
N TYR A 7 12.72 7.67 7.21
CA TYR A 7 13.67 7.26 8.23
C TYR A 7 14.73 6.30 7.64
N GLU A 8 15.95 6.40 8.12
CA GLU A 8 17.02 5.45 7.82
C GLU A 8 17.94 5.29 9.04
N ASP A 9 18.32 4.05 9.33
CA ASP A 9 19.40 3.69 10.23
C ASP A 9 20.21 2.50 9.66
N GLU A 10 20.97 1.77 10.50
CA GLU A 10 21.76 0.60 10.07
C GLU A 10 20.90 -0.61 9.71
N ASP A 11 19.68 -0.69 10.20
CA ASP A 11 18.81 -1.86 10.14
C ASP A 11 17.66 -1.72 9.15
N ILE A 12 17.07 -0.54 9.06
CA ILE A 12 15.85 -0.29 8.30
C ILE A 12 15.93 0.98 7.46
N LEU A 13 15.15 1.00 6.39
CA LEU A 13 14.87 2.17 5.58
C LEU A 13 13.35 2.28 5.39
N VAL A 14 12.76 3.40 5.81
CA VAL A 14 11.34 3.70 5.60
C VAL A 14 11.21 4.84 4.61
N ILE A 15 10.40 4.64 3.58
CA ILE A 15 10.23 5.61 2.50
C ILE A 15 8.77 5.98 2.29
N ASN A 16 8.52 7.16 1.74
CA ASN A 16 7.24 7.55 1.17
C ASN A 16 7.28 7.28 -0.34
N LYS A 17 6.73 6.12 -0.76
CA LYS A 17 6.70 5.71 -2.17
C LYS A 17 5.80 6.64 -2.99
N PRO A 18 6.25 7.19 -4.12
CA PRO A 18 5.39 7.93 -5.04
C PRO A 18 4.44 6.99 -5.81
N ALA A 19 3.46 7.56 -6.50
CA ALA A 19 2.67 6.86 -7.51
C ALA A 19 3.51 6.53 -8.76
N ASP A 20 2.95 5.73 -9.66
CA ASP A 20 3.57 5.28 -10.92
C ASP A 20 4.94 4.61 -10.74
N MET A 21 5.10 3.88 -9.64
CA MET A 21 6.36 3.20 -9.29
C MET A 21 6.09 1.78 -8.78
N PRO A 22 6.35 0.74 -9.58
CA PRO A 22 6.32 -0.63 -9.10
C PRO A 22 7.37 -0.86 -8.01
N VAL A 23 7.02 -1.66 -7.01
CA VAL A 23 7.97 -1.97 -5.90
C VAL A 23 9.10 -2.89 -6.36
N HIS A 24 8.78 -3.86 -7.23
CA HIS A 24 9.73 -4.83 -7.79
C HIS A 24 9.69 -4.83 -9.32
N PRO A 25 10.81 -5.18 -9.98
CA PRO A 25 10.81 -5.50 -11.40
C PRO A 25 9.81 -6.63 -11.70
N SER A 26 9.12 -6.52 -12.83
CA SER A 26 8.18 -7.51 -13.33
C SER A 26 8.20 -7.51 -14.87
N ALA A 27 7.55 -8.50 -15.49
CA ALA A 27 7.46 -8.56 -16.95
C ALA A 27 6.90 -7.25 -17.51
N GLY A 28 7.67 -6.58 -18.38
CA GLY A 28 7.35 -5.27 -18.95
C GLY A 28 7.69 -4.04 -18.08
N ASN A 29 8.18 -4.25 -16.85
CA ASN A 29 8.60 -3.18 -15.92
C ASN A 29 9.91 -3.57 -15.24
N TYR A 30 11.01 -3.58 -15.99
CA TYR A 30 12.34 -3.94 -15.46
C TYR A 30 13.10 -2.74 -14.93
N GLU A 31 12.80 -1.57 -15.43
CA GLU A 31 13.41 -0.29 -15.08
C GLU A 31 12.38 0.60 -14.36
N ASN A 32 12.85 1.67 -13.72
CA ASN A 32 12.02 2.64 -13.01
C ASN A 32 11.18 2.04 -11.86
N THR A 33 11.66 0.96 -11.25
CA THR A 33 11.05 0.40 -10.05
C THR A 33 11.68 0.99 -8.79
N LEU A 34 10.99 0.85 -7.67
CA LEU A 34 11.56 1.22 -6.37
C LEU A 34 12.88 0.48 -6.10
N ALA A 35 12.95 -0.80 -6.48
CA ALA A 35 14.18 -1.59 -6.31
C ALA A 35 15.37 -0.97 -7.06
N ASN A 36 15.15 -0.49 -8.31
CA ASN A 36 16.20 0.22 -9.06
C ASN A 36 16.62 1.53 -8.37
N GLY A 37 15.65 2.30 -7.89
CA GLY A 37 15.93 3.57 -7.21
C GLY A 37 16.68 3.39 -5.90
N ILE A 38 16.33 2.37 -5.11
CA ILE A 38 17.04 2.04 -3.87
C ILE A 38 18.45 1.52 -4.17
N ALA A 39 18.62 0.66 -5.19
CA ALA A 39 19.94 0.20 -5.61
C ALA A 39 20.85 1.37 -6.01
N TRP A 40 20.31 2.33 -6.76
CA TRP A 40 21.03 3.55 -7.14
C TRP A 40 21.40 4.40 -5.91
N TYR A 41 20.49 4.58 -4.96
CA TYR A 41 20.71 5.34 -3.74
C TYR A 41 21.90 4.80 -2.93
N PHE A 42 21.98 3.47 -2.73
CA PHE A 42 23.09 2.85 -2.02
C PHE A 42 24.38 2.83 -2.84
N TYR A 43 24.30 2.67 -4.17
CA TYR A 43 25.45 2.79 -5.05
C TYR A 43 26.12 4.17 -4.95
N GLU A 44 25.34 5.27 -4.94
CA GLU A 44 25.87 6.63 -4.76
C GLU A 44 26.51 6.84 -3.36
N LYS A 45 26.05 6.12 -2.35
CA LYS A 45 26.66 6.12 -1.00
C LYS A 45 27.91 5.28 -0.90
N GLY A 46 28.24 4.48 -1.92
CA GLY A 46 29.32 3.49 -1.86
C GLY A 46 29.05 2.31 -0.91
N GLU A 47 27.77 2.02 -0.66
CA GLU A 47 27.31 0.96 0.23
C GLU A 47 26.77 -0.22 -0.59
N ASP A 48 27.16 -1.45 -0.23
CA ASP A 48 26.52 -2.66 -0.77
C ASP A 48 25.12 -2.85 -0.18
N PHE A 49 24.13 -3.06 -1.04
CA PHE A 49 22.76 -3.25 -0.61
C PHE A 49 22.04 -4.40 -1.33
N VAL A 50 21.37 -5.24 -0.58
CA VAL A 50 20.45 -6.25 -1.10
C VAL A 50 19.01 -5.82 -0.81
N TYR A 51 18.19 -5.69 -1.85
CA TYR A 51 16.81 -5.24 -1.74
C TYR A 51 15.93 -6.23 -0.97
N ARG A 52 15.45 -5.84 0.21
CA ARG A 52 14.60 -6.64 1.10
C ARG A 52 13.38 -5.84 1.53
N CYS A 53 12.37 -5.81 0.68
CA CYS A 53 11.12 -5.11 0.94
C CYS A 53 10.23 -5.96 1.85
N ILE A 54 9.73 -5.39 2.94
CA ILE A 54 8.92 -6.10 3.95
C ILE A 54 7.44 -6.05 3.61
N ASN A 55 6.94 -4.90 3.15
CA ASN A 55 5.56 -4.76 2.68
C ASN A 55 5.54 -4.25 1.23
N ARG A 56 4.47 -4.57 0.51
CA ARG A 56 4.31 -4.17 -0.89
C ARG A 56 3.16 -3.18 -1.02
N LEU A 57 3.34 -2.23 -1.93
CA LEU A 57 2.28 -1.34 -2.41
C LEU A 57 2.12 -1.55 -3.93
N ASP A 58 0.91 -1.36 -4.43
CA ASP A 58 0.66 -1.38 -5.86
C ASP A 58 1.40 -0.21 -6.55
N ARG A 59 1.58 -0.27 -7.88
CA ARG A 59 2.31 0.75 -8.65
C ARG A 59 1.85 2.17 -8.31
N ASP A 60 0.54 2.40 -8.33
CA ASP A 60 -0.05 3.73 -8.15
C ASP A 60 -0.48 4.04 -6.71
N THR A 61 -0.33 3.09 -5.78
CA THR A 61 -0.49 3.33 -4.35
C THR A 61 0.72 4.06 -3.79
N THR A 62 0.48 5.17 -3.12
CA THR A 62 1.51 5.99 -2.47
C THR A 62 1.70 5.65 -1.01
N GLY A 63 2.75 6.18 -0.37
CA GLY A 63 2.87 6.18 1.09
C GLY A 63 3.95 5.28 1.68
N ALA A 64 3.83 5.03 2.97
CA ALA A 64 4.86 4.41 3.79
C ALA A 64 5.13 2.95 3.41
N LEU A 65 6.41 2.64 3.21
CA LEU A 65 6.93 1.33 2.88
C LEU A 65 8.25 1.12 3.62
N ILE A 66 8.44 -0.08 4.18
CA ILE A 66 9.65 -0.46 4.93
C ILE A 66 10.50 -1.48 4.19
N LEU A 67 11.82 -1.23 4.19
CA LEU A 67 12.85 -2.15 3.74
C LEU A 67 13.78 -2.50 4.90
N ALA A 68 14.29 -3.73 4.90
CA ALA A 68 15.36 -4.15 5.81
C ALA A 68 16.71 -4.01 5.11
N LYS A 69 17.69 -3.40 5.80
CA LYS A 69 19.03 -3.20 5.26
C LYS A 69 19.92 -4.44 5.42
N ASN A 70 19.60 -5.33 6.34
CA ASN A 70 20.39 -6.55 6.58
C ASN A 70 19.48 -7.81 6.72
N PRO A 71 20.04 -9.03 6.61
CA PRO A 71 19.27 -10.28 6.68
C PRO A 71 18.57 -10.51 8.02
N LEU A 72 19.19 -10.11 9.14
CA LEU A 72 18.62 -10.29 10.48
C LEU A 72 17.35 -9.47 10.65
N SER A 73 17.42 -8.19 10.31
CA SER A 73 16.29 -7.28 10.36
C SER A 73 15.16 -7.72 9.42
N ALA A 74 15.51 -8.24 8.23
CA ALA A 74 14.53 -8.82 7.30
C ALA A 74 13.81 -10.03 7.90
N ALA A 75 14.53 -10.95 8.54
CA ALA A 75 13.94 -12.12 9.16
C ALA A 75 12.96 -11.73 10.29
N ILE A 76 13.37 -10.82 11.18
CA ILE A 76 12.57 -10.35 12.31
C ILE A 76 11.31 -9.63 11.81
N LEU A 77 11.44 -8.67 10.90
CA LEU A 77 10.30 -7.93 10.35
C LEU A 77 9.36 -8.84 9.55
N SER A 78 9.87 -9.86 8.87
CA SER A 78 9.03 -10.86 8.19
C SER A 78 8.21 -11.70 9.19
N VAL A 79 8.75 -11.99 10.37
CA VAL A 79 8.00 -12.64 11.47
C VAL A 79 6.93 -11.69 12.00
N GLN A 80 7.26 -10.43 12.27
CA GLN A 80 6.28 -9.44 12.70
C GLN A 80 5.14 -9.29 11.68
N MET A 81 5.45 -9.26 10.38
CA MET A 81 4.45 -9.19 9.32
C MET A 81 3.51 -10.40 9.32
N ARG A 82 4.05 -11.62 9.44
CA ARG A 82 3.24 -12.85 9.52
C ARG A 82 2.34 -12.89 10.76
N ASN A 83 2.85 -12.36 11.88
CA ASN A 83 2.13 -12.31 13.15
C ASN A 83 1.21 -11.10 13.29
N ARG A 84 1.01 -10.32 12.21
CA ARG A 84 0.17 -9.10 12.18
C ARG A 84 0.61 -8.03 13.20
N GLN A 85 1.89 -8.00 13.52
CA GLN A 85 2.50 -7.03 14.44
C GLN A 85 2.99 -5.76 13.73
N ILE A 86 2.92 -5.73 12.40
CA ILE A 86 3.12 -4.52 11.60
C ILE A 86 1.75 -3.99 11.22
N CYS A 87 1.32 -2.92 11.90
CA CYS A 87 0.06 -2.26 11.63
C CYS A 87 0.21 -1.28 10.45
N ARG A 88 -0.76 -1.30 9.56
CA ARG A 88 -0.78 -0.46 8.35
C ARG A 88 -2.12 0.23 8.26
N THR A 89 -2.10 1.55 8.35
CA THR A 89 -3.28 2.38 8.14
C THR A 89 -3.23 2.98 6.75
N TYR A 90 -4.32 2.85 6.02
CA TYR A 90 -4.46 3.42 4.69
C TYR A 90 -5.52 4.51 4.68
N LEU A 91 -5.34 5.51 3.82
CA LEU A 91 -6.39 6.43 3.43
C LEU A 91 -6.79 6.14 1.99
N ALA A 92 -8.10 6.19 1.71
CA ALA A 92 -8.62 6.05 0.35
C ALA A 92 -9.77 7.03 0.12
N LEU A 93 -9.90 7.52 -1.11
CA LEU A 93 -11.15 8.08 -1.60
C LEU A 93 -11.93 6.97 -2.29
N VAL A 94 -13.21 6.86 -1.94
CA VAL A 94 -14.12 5.85 -2.48
C VAL A 94 -15.39 6.51 -3.00
N ASP A 95 -16.00 5.95 -4.04
CA ASP A 95 -17.20 6.50 -4.67
C ASP A 95 -18.39 6.52 -3.72
N GLY A 96 -19.11 7.64 -3.75
CA GLY A 96 -20.37 7.84 -3.05
C GLY A 96 -20.23 7.97 -1.53
N VAL A 97 -21.33 7.77 -0.83
CA VAL A 97 -21.42 7.87 0.64
C VAL A 97 -21.17 6.48 1.25
N LEU A 98 -19.93 6.22 1.67
CA LEU A 98 -19.59 4.99 2.37
C LEU A 98 -20.33 4.92 3.72
N PRO A 99 -20.81 3.78 4.20
CA PRO A 99 -21.26 3.60 5.58
C PRO A 99 -20.21 4.08 6.61
N GLU A 100 -20.65 4.47 7.81
CA GLU A 100 -19.79 5.10 8.81
C GLU A 100 -18.59 4.25 9.20
N SER A 101 -18.82 2.94 9.36
CA SER A 101 -17.76 1.95 9.57
C SER A 101 -18.23 0.56 9.13
N GLY A 102 -17.29 -0.34 8.94
CA GLY A 102 -17.62 -1.71 8.61
C GLY A 102 -16.40 -2.60 8.44
N THR A 103 -16.68 -3.88 8.22
CA THR A 103 -15.69 -4.91 7.94
C THR A 103 -16.09 -5.65 6.67
N VAL A 104 -15.14 -5.78 5.76
CA VAL A 104 -15.27 -6.63 4.58
C VAL A 104 -14.44 -7.88 4.82
N ASP A 105 -15.11 -8.99 5.12
CA ASP A 105 -14.52 -10.32 5.22
C ASP A 105 -14.94 -11.12 3.99
N ALA A 106 -14.13 -11.06 2.95
CA ALA A 106 -14.44 -11.66 1.66
C ALA A 106 -13.15 -12.18 0.98
N PRO A 107 -13.06 -13.48 0.71
CA PRO A 107 -11.85 -14.08 0.16
C PRO A 107 -11.57 -13.59 -1.26
N ILE A 108 -10.28 -13.41 -1.57
CA ILE A 108 -9.82 -12.85 -2.85
C ILE A 108 -9.07 -13.90 -3.66
N ALA A 109 -9.44 -14.05 -4.92
CA ALA A 109 -8.74 -14.87 -5.90
C ALA A 109 -8.24 -14.03 -7.09
N ARG A 110 -7.43 -14.65 -7.93
CA ARG A 110 -7.16 -14.12 -9.26
C ARG A 110 -8.39 -14.37 -10.14
N MET A 111 -8.81 -13.35 -10.87
CA MET A 111 -9.91 -13.46 -11.82
C MET A 111 -9.51 -14.39 -12.98
N ASP A 112 -10.37 -15.29 -13.35
CA ASP A 112 -10.13 -16.22 -14.47
C ASP A 112 -9.85 -15.45 -15.78
N GLY A 113 -8.85 -15.91 -16.51
CA GLY A 113 -8.41 -15.26 -17.75
C GLY A 113 -7.60 -13.97 -17.57
N SER A 114 -7.38 -13.50 -16.34
CA SER A 114 -6.57 -12.30 -16.07
C SER A 114 -5.26 -12.62 -15.33
N VAL A 115 -4.18 -11.99 -15.79
CA VAL A 115 -2.88 -12.09 -15.10
C VAL A 115 -2.81 -11.19 -13.87
N ILE A 116 -3.49 -10.04 -13.90
CA ILE A 116 -3.35 -8.99 -12.88
C ILE A 116 -4.60 -8.76 -12.03
N THR A 117 -5.80 -8.93 -12.59
CA THR A 117 -7.06 -8.62 -11.91
C THR A 117 -7.35 -9.62 -10.79
N ARG A 118 -7.94 -9.12 -9.72
CA ARG A 118 -8.42 -9.91 -8.57
C ARG A 118 -9.91 -9.68 -8.40
N GLU A 119 -10.57 -10.66 -7.77
CA GLU A 119 -12.01 -10.60 -7.46
C GLU A 119 -12.29 -11.26 -6.12
N VAL A 120 -13.46 -10.95 -5.54
CA VAL A 120 -13.99 -11.72 -4.42
C VAL A 120 -14.46 -13.08 -4.95
N ASN A 121 -13.95 -14.16 -4.35
CA ASN A 121 -14.29 -15.52 -4.77
C ASN A 121 -14.35 -16.45 -3.54
N PHE A 122 -15.56 -16.83 -3.15
CA PHE A 122 -15.81 -17.68 -1.98
C PHE A 122 -15.44 -19.16 -2.17
N GLN A 123 -15.18 -19.58 -3.40
CA GLN A 123 -14.83 -20.97 -3.66
C GLN A 123 -13.32 -21.20 -3.61
N ASN A 124 -12.54 -20.31 -4.22
CA ASN A 124 -11.11 -20.49 -4.43
C ASN A 124 -10.26 -19.32 -3.90
N GLY A 125 -10.88 -18.36 -3.22
CA GLY A 125 -10.20 -17.17 -2.70
C GLY A 125 -9.40 -17.44 -1.43
N GLU A 126 -8.30 -16.72 -1.27
CA GLU A 126 -7.56 -16.66 -0.03
C GLU A 126 -8.25 -15.68 0.94
N SER A 127 -8.35 -16.05 2.22
CA SER A 127 -8.94 -15.19 3.27
C SER A 127 -8.38 -13.77 3.22
N ALA A 128 -9.29 -12.80 3.24
CA ALA A 128 -8.96 -11.38 3.20
C ALA A 128 -9.96 -10.60 4.06
N VAL A 129 -9.43 -9.78 4.98
CA VAL A 129 -10.24 -8.97 5.90
C VAL A 129 -9.74 -7.52 5.89
N THR A 130 -10.68 -6.60 5.65
CA THR A 130 -10.45 -5.14 5.65
C THR A 130 -11.47 -4.46 6.54
N HIS A 131 -11.00 -3.70 7.52
CA HIS A 131 -11.84 -2.80 8.34
C HIS A 131 -11.77 -1.41 7.75
N TYR A 132 -12.87 -0.66 7.79
CA TYR A 132 -12.90 0.72 7.37
C TYR A 132 -13.71 1.61 8.31
N GLU A 133 -13.31 2.88 8.37
CA GLU A 133 -14.03 3.97 9.00
C GLU A 133 -14.10 5.14 8.03
N ARG A 134 -15.30 5.71 7.84
CA ARG A 134 -15.50 6.90 7.02
C ARG A 134 -15.13 8.13 7.82
N LEU A 135 -14.07 8.83 7.41
CA LEU A 135 -13.62 10.06 8.08
C LEU A 135 -14.41 11.30 7.65
N ALA A 136 -14.80 11.37 6.38
CA ALA A 136 -15.52 12.51 5.84
C ALA A 136 -16.31 12.14 4.58
N VAL A 137 -17.33 12.93 4.26
CA VAL A 137 -18.12 12.84 3.04
C VAL A 137 -17.94 14.10 2.23
N GLY A 138 -17.45 13.96 1.00
CA GLY A 138 -17.41 15.01 0.00
C GLY A 138 -18.65 14.98 -0.89
N LYS A 139 -18.59 15.71 -2.01
CA LYS A 139 -19.71 15.78 -2.95
C LYS A 139 -20.02 14.44 -3.62
N ASP A 140 -19.00 13.79 -4.12
CA ASP A 140 -19.10 12.54 -4.90
C ASP A 140 -18.37 11.35 -4.25
N TYR A 141 -17.55 11.61 -3.24
CA TYR A 141 -16.65 10.65 -2.61
C TYR A 141 -16.71 10.68 -1.10
N SER A 142 -16.35 9.58 -0.49
CA SER A 142 -16.02 9.50 0.94
C SER A 142 -14.53 9.33 1.12
N LEU A 143 -13.96 9.99 2.13
CA LEU A 143 -12.63 9.70 2.64
C LEU A 143 -12.75 8.60 3.69
N ALA A 144 -12.05 7.50 3.48
CA ALA A 144 -12.03 6.35 4.39
C ALA A 144 -10.63 6.11 4.93
N GLU A 145 -10.57 5.75 6.22
CA GLU A 145 -9.42 5.11 6.84
C GLU A 145 -9.64 3.59 6.82
N LEU A 146 -8.59 2.83 6.48
CA LEU A 146 -8.69 1.39 6.33
C LEU A 146 -7.55 0.67 7.04
N HIS A 147 -7.90 -0.43 7.71
CA HIS A 147 -6.97 -1.30 8.42
C HIS A 147 -7.06 -2.73 7.87
N LEU A 148 -5.91 -3.35 7.67
CA LEU A 148 -5.80 -4.67 7.06
C LEU A 148 -5.37 -5.72 8.07
N GLU A 149 -6.16 -6.79 8.24
CA GLU A 149 -5.69 -8.00 8.91
C GLU A 149 -4.82 -8.88 7.99
N THR A 150 -5.08 -8.82 6.71
CA THR A 150 -4.40 -9.59 5.66
C THR A 150 -3.76 -8.63 4.65
N GLY A 151 -2.97 -9.13 3.71
CA GLY A 151 -2.29 -8.30 2.71
C GLY A 151 -2.34 -8.93 1.32
N ARG A 152 -3.54 -9.21 0.79
CA ARG A 152 -3.70 -9.78 -0.54
C ARG A 152 -3.49 -8.73 -1.63
N THR A 153 -3.07 -9.16 -2.80
CA THR A 153 -2.90 -8.27 -3.96
C THR A 153 -4.21 -7.54 -4.24
N HIS A 154 -4.16 -6.22 -4.39
CA HIS A 154 -5.30 -5.34 -4.65
C HIS A 154 -6.42 -5.38 -3.59
N GLN A 155 -6.15 -5.87 -2.37
CA GLN A 155 -7.19 -6.19 -1.39
C GLN A 155 -8.17 -5.04 -1.14
N ILE A 156 -7.71 -3.84 -0.78
CA ILE A 156 -8.58 -2.68 -0.53
C ILE A 156 -9.40 -2.35 -1.78
N ARG A 157 -8.78 -2.33 -2.94
CA ARG A 157 -9.41 -1.98 -4.23
C ARG A 157 -10.55 -2.94 -4.57
N VAL A 158 -10.32 -4.25 -4.39
CA VAL A 158 -11.31 -5.31 -4.62
C VAL A 158 -12.43 -5.25 -3.60
N HIS A 159 -12.10 -5.09 -2.30
CA HIS A 159 -13.08 -5.04 -1.23
C HIS A 159 -14.00 -3.82 -1.35
N MET A 160 -13.45 -2.64 -1.62
CA MET A 160 -14.26 -1.44 -1.80
C MET A 160 -15.17 -1.56 -3.04
N LYS A 161 -14.68 -2.12 -4.15
CA LYS A 161 -15.53 -2.43 -5.29
C LYS A 161 -16.64 -3.42 -4.94
N TYR A 162 -16.32 -4.46 -4.18
CA TYR A 162 -17.27 -5.51 -3.80
C TYR A 162 -18.44 -4.97 -3.00
N ILE A 163 -18.21 -4.00 -2.11
CA ILE A 163 -19.27 -3.34 -1.33
C ILE A 163 -19.92 -2.15 -2.05
N GLY A 164 -19.60 -1.92 -3.33
CA GLY A 164 -20.24 -0.88 -4.16
C GLY A 164 -19.63 0.52 -4.05
N HIS A 165 -18.46 0.65 -3.42
CA HIS A 165 -17.73 1.91 -3.24
C HIS A 165 -16.31 1.82 -3.83
N PRO A 166 -16.13 1.59 -5.15
CA PRO A 166 -14.82 1.46 -5.76
C PRO A 166 -14.02 2.76 -5.65
N LEU A 167 -12.69 2.66 -5.74
CA LEU A 167 -11.82 3.82 -5.78
C LEU A 167 -11.89 4.48 -7.16
N PRO A 168 -12.18 5.79 -7.28
CA PRO A 168 -12.17 6.48 -8.58
C PRO A 168 -10.76 6.49 -9.18
N GLY A 169 -10.64 6.50 -10.50
CA GLY A 169 -9.37 6.50 -11.19
C GLY A 169 -8.57 5.19 -11.12
N ASP A 170 -9.15 4.15 -10.54
CA ASP A 170 -8.56 2.82 -10.53
C ASP A 170 -8.70 2.16 -11.92
N PHE A 171 -7.60 2.03 -12.65
CA PHE A 171 -7.60 1.56 -14.04
C PHE A 171 -8.17 0.14 -14.23
N LEU A 172 -8.17 -0.71 -13.17
CA LEU A 172 -8.71 -2.07 -13.22
C LEU A 172 -10.15 -2.17 -12.72
N TYR A 173 -10.49 -1.41 -11.70
CA TYR A 173 -11.72 -1.63 -10.95
C TYR A 173 -12.74 -0.51 -11.08
N ASN A 174 -12.30 0.72 -11.40
CA ASN A 174 -13.15 1.88 -11.64
C ASN A 174 -12.39 2.96 -12.45
N PRO A 175 -12.32 2.85 -13.78
CA PRO A 175 -11.56 3.77 -14.64
C PRO A 175 -12.28 5.11 -14.85
N ASP A 176 -12.82 5.68 -13.79
CA ASP A 176 -13.38 7.03 -13.78
C ASP A 176 -12.31 8.07 -13.46
N TYR A 177 -11.76 8.68 -14.49
CA TYR A 177 -10.65 9.64 -14.40
C TYR A 177 -11.09 11.10 -14.32
N ARG A 178 -12.34 11.38 -13.97
CA ARG A 178 -12.88 12.76 -13.92
C ARG A 178 -12.08 13.63 -12.95
N TRP A 179 -11.76 13.12 -11.77
CA TRP A 179 -11.18 13.89 -10.68
C TRP A 179 -9.73 13.49 -10.35
N ILE A 180 -9.41 12.21 -10.44
CA ILE A 180 -8.09 11.69 -10.11
C ILE A 180 -7.64 10.69 -11.19
N LYS A 181 -6.33 10.66 -11.50
CA LYS A 181 -5.77 9.88 -12.62
C LYS A 181 -5.17 8.53 -12.20
N ARG A 182 -5.32 8.16 -10.93
CA ARG A 182 -4.83 6.91 -10.34
C ARG A 182 -5.79 6.46 -9.24
N GLN A 183 -5.68 5.22 -8.76
CA GLN A 183 -6.39 4.85 -7.54
C GLN A 183 -5.95 5.74 -6.37
N PRO A 184 -6.86 6.48 -5.71
CA PRO A 184 -6.57 7.29 -4.55
C PRO A 184 -6.44 6.41 -3.29
N LEU A 185 -5.34 5.68 -3.23
CA LEU A 185 -4.97 4.82 -2.11
C LEU A 185 -3.58 5.22 -1.61
N HIS A 186 -3.47 5.41 -0.30
CA HIS A 186 -2.27 5.91 0.36
C HIS A 186 -1.99 5.14 1.64
N SER A 187 -0.82 4.51 1.75
CA SER A 187 -0.31 3.91 2.98
C SER A 187 0.10 5.02 3.93
N TYR A 188 -0.85 5.47 4.75
CA TYR A 188 -0.73 6.69 5.56
C TYR A 188 0.18 6.49 6.76
N GLN A 189 -0.05 5.39 7.53
CA GLN A 189 0.76 5.10 8.69
C GLN A 189 1.29 3.67 8.67
N LEU A 190 2.49 3.53 9.21
CA LEU A 190 3.17 2.25 9.38
C LEU A 190 3.70 2.18 10.81
N GLU A 191 3.21 1.21 11.60
CA GLU A 191 3.62 0.98 12.99
C GLU A 191 4.19 -0.43 13.14
N PHE A 192 5.33 -0.55 13.81
CA PHE A 192 6.01 -1.82 14.07
C PHE A 192 7.02 -1.68 15.20
N THR A 193 7.57 -2.80 15.66
CA THR A 193 8.69 -2.82 16.60
C THR A 193 10.01 -2.90 15.85
N HIS A 194 10.93 -1.98 16.13
CA HIS A 194 12.26 -1.96 15.52
C HIS A 194 12.97 -3.31 15.73
N PRO A 195 13.53 -3.93 14.65
CA PRO A 195 14.02 -5.31 14.71
C PRO A 195 15.14 -5.52 15.73
N VAL A 196 16.00 -4.54 15.91
CA VAL A 196 17.17 -4.65 16.80
C VAL A 196 16.92 -3.93 18.12
N THR A 197 16.60 -2.65 18.12
CA THR A 197 16.46 -1.83 19.34
C THR A 197 15.21 -2.14 20.15
N LYS A 198 14.23 -2.84 19.57
CA LYS A 198 12.91 -3.18 20.15
C LYS A 198 12.03 -1.97 20.50
N LYS A 199 12.37 -0.78 20.05
CA LYS A 199 11.54 0.42 20.22
C LYS A 199 10.30 0.34 19.33
N ALA A 200 9.16 0.83 19.83
CA ALA A 200 7.99 1.05 19.01
C ALA A 200 8.27 2.20 18.02
N MET A 201 7.96 1.96 16.75
CA MET A 201 8.19 2.91 15.66
C MET A 201 6.85 3.23 14.99
N LEU A 202 6.58 4.50 14.75
CA LEU A 202 5.42 4.98 14.00
C LEU A 202 5.88 5.98 12.96
N PHE A 203 5.52 5.74 11.71
CA PHE A 203 5.82 6.63 10.59
C PHE A 203 4.53 7.05 9.90
N THR A 204 4.41 8.33 9.64
CA THR A 204 3.28 8.90 8.91
C THR A 204 3.78 9.50 7.59
N ALA A 205 3.25 9.01 6.48
CA ALA A 205 3.54 9.57 5.17
C ALA A 205 2.65 10.77 4.90
N PRO A 206 3.18 11.91 4.38
CA PRO A 206 2.36 13.06 4.03
C PRO A 206 1.27 12.72 3.02
N ILE A 207 0.05 13.21 3.26
CA ILE A 207 -1.09 13.00 2.36
C ILE A 207 -0.76 13.62 0.99
N PRO A 208 -0.94 12.88 -0.13
CA PRO A 208 -0.65 13.40 -1.46
C PRO A 208 -1.58 14.57 -1.84
N ALA A 209 -1.04 15.56 -2.55
CA ALA A 209 -1.79 16.74 -2.96
C ALA A 209 -3.01 16.42 -3.85
N ASP A 210 -2.94 15.35 -4.65
CA ASP A 210 -4.05 14.90 -5.50
C ASP A 210 -5.24 14.36 -4.70
N PHE A 211 -5.05 13.88 -3.47
CA PHE A 211 -6.13 13.55 -2.54
C PHE A 211 -6.89 14.80 -2.11
N VAL A 212 -6.16 15.83 -1.71
CA VAL A 212 -6.75 17.10 -1.25
C VAL A 212 -7.57 17.73 -2.37
N SER A 213 -6.97 17.84 -3.56
CA SER A 213 -7.63 18.47 -4.72
C SER A 213 -8.83 17.68 -5.28
N ALA A 214 -8.89 16.37 -5.06
CA ALA A 214 -10.01 15.55 -5.48
C ALA A 214 -11.16 15.53 -4.46
N PHE A 215 -10.88 15.83 -3.19
CA PHE A 215 -11.88 15.83 -2.12
C PHE A 215 -12.55 17.21 -1.92
N CYS A 216 -11.83 18.29 -2.18
CA CYS A 216 -12.34 19.66 -2.12
C CYS A 216 -13.06 20.09 -3.40
#